data_866e8a9932a7628156ed0d33b40617b4
#
_entry.id   866e8a9932a7628156ed0d33b40617b4
#
_cell.length_a   1.000
_cell.length_b   1.000
_cell.length_c   1.000
_cell.angle_alpha   90.00
_cell.angle_beta   90.00
_cell.angle_gamma   90.00
#
_symmetry.space_group_name_H-M   'P 1'
#
loop_
_entity.id
_entity.type
_entity.pdbx_description
1 polymer ?
#
loop_
_entity_poly.entity_id
_entity_poly.type
_entity_poly.pdbx_seq_one_letter_code
_entity_poly.pdbx_strand_id
1 'polypeptide(L)'
;MSDSLKLQVRDLKVDVLTGVYSEETHLPQPLLISITVDLAMAEHFAPDTPLSASKSYLDLKAAATDLPAGVHFTLIEAVADHIADTLFIGDERVLRVEVEIVKLAIAEADERIGITMVRHRR
;
A
#
# COMPACT_ATOMS: atom_id res chain seq x y z
N MET A 1 19.01 13.56 -15.45
CA MET A 1 18.20 12.81 -14.47
C MET A 1 16.73 13.04 -14.73
N SER A 2 15.91 12.02 -14.51
CA SER A 2 14.48 12.11 -14.70
C SER A 2 13.81 12.77 -13.50
N ASP A 3 12.85 13.63 -13.77
CA ASP A 3 11.97 14.14 -12.73
C ASP A 3 11.07 13.02 -12.23
N SER A 4 10.66 13.09 -10.99
CA SER A 4 9.78 12.08 -10.41
C SER A 4 8.83 12.70 -9.39
N LEU A 5 7.66 12.10 -9.27
CA LEU A 5 6.67 12.46 -8.26
C LEU A 5 6.29 11.20 -7.50
N LYS A 6 6.38 11.26 -6.18
CA LYS A 6 5.95 10.17 -5.30
C LYS A 6 4.80 10.65 -4.43
N LEU A 7 3.68 9.95 -4.52
CA LEU A 7 2.54 10.16 -3.63
C LEU A 7 2.62 9.10 -2.53
N GLN A 8 2.43 9.52 -1.27
CA GLN A 8 2.63 8.61 -0.13
C GLN A 8 1.50 8.69 0.88
N VAL A 9 1.16 7.55 1.44
CA VAL A 9 0.43 7.44 2.71
C VAL A 9 1.27 6.55 3.61
N ARG A 10 1.64 7.06 4.78
CA ARG A 10 2.54 6.35 5.68
C ARG A 10 1.83 6.02 6.99
N ASP A 11 2.16 4.84 7.52
CA ASP A 11 1.75 4.38 8.85
C ASP A 11 0.23 4.29 9.02
N LEU A 12 -0.45 3.82 7.99
CA LEU A 12 -1.88 3.55 8.04
C LEU A 12 -2.12 2.22 8.78
N LYS A 13 -2.86 2.28 9.88
CA LYS A 13 -3.19 1.07 10.64
C LYS A 13 -4.42 0.41 10.05
N VAL A 14 -4.31 -0.86 9.68
CA VAL A 14 -5.39 -1.65 9.09
C VAL A 14 -5.40 -3.04 9.74
N ASP A 15 -6.60 -3.51 10.13
CA ASP A 15 -6.77 -4.87 10.62
C ASP A 15 -7.08 -5.79 9.44
N VAL A 16 -6.28 -6.84 9.26
CA VAL A 16 -6.36 -7.74 8.09
C VAL A 16 -6.35 -9.19 8.54
N LEU A 17 -7.19 -10.01 7.92
CA LEU A 17 -7.16 -11.47 8.11
C LEU A 17 -5.91 -12.00 7.38
N THR A 18 -4.86 -12.25 8.15
CA THR A 18 -3.58 -12.72 7.60
C THR A 18 -2.80 -13.52 8.63
N GLY A 19 -1.91 -14.38 8.17
CA GLY A 19 -0.98 -15.10 9.00
C GLY A 19 -0.92 -16.58 8.67
N VAL A 20 0.23 -17.19 9.00
CA VAL A 20 0.53 -18.60 8.78
C VAL A 20 0.24 -19.42 10.03
N TYR A 21 0.48 -18.83 11.20
CA TYR A 21 0.37 -19.54 12.49
C TYR A 21 -1.09 -19.62 12.95
N SER A 22 -1.41 -20.69 13.71
CA SER A 22 -2.78 -20.95 14.15
C SER A 22 -3.38 -19.82 14.98
N GLU A 23 -2.58 -19.15 15.78
CA GLU A 23 -3.02 -18.00 16.58
C GLU A 23 -3.34 -16.76 15.73
N GLU A 24 -2.89 -16.73 14.46
CA GLU A 24 -3.14 -15.63 13.54
C GLU A 24 -4.37 -15.84 12.65
N THR A 25 -4.93 -17.06 12.58
CA THR A 25 -5.88 -17.44 11.53
C THR A 25 -7.33 -17.08 11.85
N HIS A 26 -7.66 -16.75 13.08
CA HIS A 26 -9.05 -16.58 13.52
C HIS A 26 -9.50 -15.13 13.65
N LEU A 27 -8.57 -14.21 13.88
CA LEU A 27 -8.88 -12.80 14.09
C LEU A 27 -8.06 -11.93 13.16
N PRO A 28 -8.59 -10.78 12.75
CA PRO A 28 -7.81 -9.81 11.99
C PRO A 28 -6.55 -9.39 12.78
N GLN A 29 -5.45 -9.25 12.06
CA GLN A 29 -4.17 -8.83 12.63
C GLN A 29 -3.95 -7.34 12.36
N PRO A 30 -3.48 -6.58 13.34
CA PRO A 30 -3.16 -5.17 13.12
C PRO A 30 -1.88 -5.05 12.29
N LEU A 31 -2.00 -4.40 11.16
CA LEU A 31 -0.89 -4.08 10.27
C LEU A 31 -0.69 -2.58 10.19
N LEU A 32 0.56 -2.17 10.06
CA LEU A 32 0.91 -0.79 9.76
C LEU A 32 1.38 -0.75 8.32
N ILE A 33 0.62 -0.08 7.46
CA ILE A 33 0.82 -0.11 6.01
C ILE A 33 1.24 1.28 5.53
N SER A 34 2.35 1.30 4.77
CA SER A 34 2.81 2.52 4.09
C SER A 34 2.87 2.25 2.60
N ILE A 35 2.33 3.17 1.81
CA ILE A 35 2.24 3.04 0.36
C ILE A 35 2.91 4.24 -0.28
N THR A 36 3.79 3.99 -1.25
CA THR A 36 4.42 5.03 -2.07
C THR A 36 4.18 4.69 -3.53
N VAL A 37 3.66 5.64 -4.28
CA VAL A 37 3.36 5.50 -5.70
C VAL A 37 4.20 6.49 -6.48
N ASP A 38 4.94 5.99 -7.47
CA ASP A 38 5.58 6.84 -8.47
C ASP A 38 4.57 7.10 -9.58
N LEU A 39 4.26 8.36 -9.80
CA LEU A 39 3.21 8.79 -10.72
C LEU A 39 3.82 9.53 -11.90
N ALA A 40 3.34 9.24 -13.11
CA ALA A 40 3.65 10.04 -14.28
C ALA A 40 3.13 11.45 -14.01
N MET A 41 4.03 12.44 -14.05
CA MET A 41 3.70 13.78 -13.59
C MET A 41 3.55 14.76 -14.74
N ALA A 42 2.79 15.81 -14.48
CA ALA A 42 2.70 16.96 -15.39
C ALA A 42 4.05 17.65 -15.49
N GLU A 43 4.28 18.38 -16.58
CA GLU A 43 5.52 19.13 -16.77
C GLU A 43 5.69 20.25 -15.74
N HIS A 44 4.57 20.78 -15.24
CA HIS A 44 4.58 21.87 -14.27
C HIS A 44 3.28 21.88 -13.46
N PHE A 45 3.36 22.28 -12.20
CA PHE A 45 2.22 22.48 -11.32
C PHE A 45 2.12 23.97 -10.96
N ALA A 46 1.01 24.58 -11.36
CA ALA A 46 0.69 25.98 -11.05
C ALA A 46 -0.23 26.03 -9.81
N PRO A 47 -0.45 27.22 -9.21
CA PRO A 47 -1.32 27.30 -8.03
C PRO A 47 -2.75 26.82 -8.27
N ASP A 48 -3.26 26.88 -9.50
CA ASP A 48 -4.62 26.46 -9.85
C ASP A 48 -4.66 25.11 -10.60
N THR A 49 -3.55 24.37 -10.63
CA THR A 49 -3.53 23.04 -11.26
C THR A 49 -4.49 22.11 -10.51
N PRO A 50 -5.43 21.46 -11.23
CA PRO A 50 -6.44 20.62 -10.58
C PRO A 50 -5.86 19.29 -10.09
N LEU A 51 -6.58 18.64 -9.15
CA LEU A 51 -6.18 17.34 -8.62
C LEU A 51 -6.02 16.29 -9.72
N SER A 52 -6.76 16.39 -10.82
CA SER A 52 -6.67 15.44 -11.94
C SER A 52 -5.28 15.40 -12.58
N ALA A 53 -4.44 16.42 -12.40
CA ALA A 53 -3.04 16.39 -12.84
C ALA A 53 -2.14 15.59 -11.89
N SER A 54 -2.64 15.21 -10.73
CA SER A 54 -1.99 14.34 -9.77
C SER A 54 -2.93 13.18 -9.44
N LYS A 55 -2.95 12.73 -8.20
CA LYS A 55 -3.80 11.61 -7.78
C LYS A 55 -4.24 11.84 -6.34
N SER A 56 -5.47 11.45 -6.01
CA SER A 56 -5.95 11.55 -4.64
C SER A 56 -5.25 10.52 -3.74
N TYR A 57 -4.76 10.98 -2.59
CA TYR A 57 -4.23 10.06 -1.57
C TYR A 57 -5.32 9.12 -1.04
N LEU A 58 -6.59 9.46 -1.19
CA LEU A 58 -7.70 8.59 -0.79
C LEU A 58 -7.70 7.29 -1.58
N ASP A 59 -7.23 7.30 -2.83
CA ASP A 59 -7.10 6.08 -3.63
C ASP A 59 -6.07 5.12 -3.02
N LEU A 60 -4.98 5.65 -2.47
CA LEU A 60 -3.97 4.84 -1.79
C LEU A 60 -4.54 4.23 -0.51
N LYS A 61 -5.27 5.03 0.27
CA LYS A 61 -5.91 4.54 1.49
C LYS A 61 -6.92 3.46 1.18
N ALA A 62 -7.76 3.67 0.17
CA ALA A 62 -8.79 2.70 -0.23
C ALA A 62 -8.17 1.37 -0.67
N ALA A 63 -7.04 1.39 -1.38
CA ALA A 63 -6.35 0.17 -1.79
C ALA A 63 -5.93 -0.70 -0.61
N ALA A 64 -5.64 -0.09 0.54
CA ALA A 64 -5.25 -0.81 1.76
C ALA A 64 -6.44 -1.19 2.64
N THR A 65 -7.55 -0.45 2.58
CA THR A 65 -8.70 -0.66 3.46
C THR A 65 -9.84 -1.44 2.80
N ASP A 66 -9.99 -1.34 1.47
CA ASP A 66 -11.05 -2.03 0.74
C ASP A 66 -10.58 -3.42 0.27
N LEU A 67 -10.08 -4.21 1.22
CA LEU A 67 -9.67 -5.59 0.95
C LEU A 67 -10.90 -6.49 0.83
N PRO A 68 -10.81 -7.60 0.07
CA PRO A 68 -11.94 -8.51 -0.08
C PRO A 68 -12.41 -9.05 1.26
N ALA A 69 -13.72 -8.91 1.55
CA ALA A 69 -14.32 -9.35 2.81
C ALA A 69 -14.19 -10.87 2.97
N GLY A 70 -13.80 -11.32 4.15
CA GLY A 70 -13.71 -12.75 4.48
C GLY A 70 -12.58 -13.52 3.83
N VAL A 71 -11.72 -12.84 3.05
CA VAL A 71 -10.55 -13.49 2.45
C VAL A 71 -9.40 -13.46 3.45
N HIS A 72 -8.82 -14.64 3.71
CA HIS A 72 -7.62 -14.76 4.54
C HIS A 72 -6.38 -14.75 3.65
N PHE A 73 -5.49 -13.79 3.90
CA PHE A 73 -4.21 -13.71 3.21
C PHE A 73 -3.17 -14.47 4.03
N THR A 74 -2.70 -15.60 3.55
CA THR A 74 -1.70 -16.39 4.29
C THR A 74 -0.44 -15.59 4.59
N LEU A 75 0.03 -14.83 3.60
CA LEU A 75 1.23 -14.01 3.72
C LEU A 75 0.87 -12.52 3.57
N ILE A 76 1.55 -11.67 4.32
CA ILE A 76 1.41 -10.22 4.12
C ILE A 76 1.91 -9.77 2.75
N GLU A 77 2.78 -10.56 2.11
CA GLU A 77 3.19 -10.33 0.72
C GLU A 77 2.00 -10.34 -0.23
N ALA A 78 1.00 -11.19 0.04
CA ALA A 78 -0.22 -11.22 -0.79
C ALA A 78 -1.08 -9.97 -0.56
N VAL A 79 -1.09 -9.41 0.64
CA VAL A 79 -1.74 -8.12 0.92
C VAL A 79 -1.04 -7.02 0.11
N ALA A 80 0.29 -7.01 0.11
CA ALA A 80 1.07 -6.02 -0.64
C ALA A 80 0.79 -6.12 -2.15
N ASP A 81 0.74 -7.32 -2.70
CA ASP A 81 0.42 -7.51 -4.12
C ASP A 81 -1.01 -7.09 -4.46
N HIS A 82 -1.97 -7.36 -3.58
CA HIS A 82 -3.34 -6.90 -3.78
C HIS A 82 -3.41 -5.38 -3.85
N ILE A 83 -2.70 -4.69 -2.96
CA ILE A 83 -2.64 -3.22 -2.96
C ILE A 83 -2.00 -2.71 -4.25
N ALA A 84 -0.86 -3.28 -4.64
CA ALA A 84 -0.15 -2.88 -5.85
C ALA A 84 -1.02 -3.09 -7.10
N ASP A 85 -1.64 -4.25 -7.23
CA ASP A 85 -2.51 -4.57 -8.36
C ASP A 85 -3.69 -3.60 -8.44
N THR A 86 -4.32 -3.31 -7.32
CA THR A 86 -5.44 -2.36 -7.25
C THR A 86 -5.03 -0.98 -7.78
N LEU A 87 -3.85 -0.50 -7.39
CA LEU A 87 -3.36 0.81 -7.80
C LEU A 87 -2.96 0.85 -9.28
N PHE A 88 -2.33 -0.22 -9.78
CA PHE A 88 -1.97 -0.31 -11.20
C PHE A 88 -3.19 -0.39 -12.10
N ILE A 89 -4.19 -1.20 -11.73
CA ILE A 89 -5.42 -1.35 -12.51
C ILE A 89 -6.23 -0.06 -12.50
N GLY A 90 -6.25 0.62 -11.37
CA GLY A 90 -7.07 1.82 -11.19
C GLY A 90 -6.58 3.06 -11.93
N ASP A 91 -5.30 3.14 -12.25
CA ASP A 91 -4.71 4.35 -12.86
C ASP A 91 -3.45 3.99 -13.65
N GLU A 92 -3.52 4.15 -14.98
CA GLU A 92 -2.38 3.83 -15.86
C GLU A 92 -1.16 4.74 -15.67
N ARG A 93 -1.32 5.89 -15.00
CA ARG A 93 -0.22 6.80 -14.69
C ARG A 93 0.67 6.31 -13.55
N VAL A 94 0.21 5.30 -12.80
CA VAL A 94 1.00 4.67 -11.74
C VAL A 94 2.10 3.85 -12.38
N LEU A 95 3.35 4.21 -12.12
CA LEU A 95 4.53 3.59 -12.75
C LEU A 95 5.18 2.55 -11.84
N ARG A 96 5.14 2.78 -10.53
CA ARG A 96 5.79 1.95 -9.53
C ARG A 96 5.00 2.05 -8.23
N VAL A 97 4.85 0.93 -7.54
CA VAL A 97 4.19 0.90 -6.22
C VAL A 97 5.15 0.26 -5.22
N GLU A 98 5.38 0.93 -4.11
CA GLU A 98 6.10 0.40 -2.97
C GLU A 98 5.13 0.25 -1.80
N VAL A 99 5.07 -0.94 -1.22
CA VAL A 99 4.22 -1.23 -0.06
C VAL A 99 5.10 -1.74 1.06
N GLU A 100 5.05 -1.06 2.20
CA GLU A 100 5.70 -1.48 3.43
C GLU A 100 4.62 -1.93 4.41
N ILE A 101 4.74 -3.15 4.94
CA ILE A 101 3.79 -3.70 5.89
C ILE A 101 4.55 -4.16 7.13
N VAL A 102 4.13 -3.67 8.30
CA VAL A 102 4.66 -4.07 9.59
C VAL A 102 3.57 -4.81 10.35
N LYS A 103 3.88 -6.00 10.85
CA LYS A 103 2.99 -6.79 11.70
C LYS A 103 3.17 -6.32 13.15
N LEU A 104 2.14 -5.69 13.70
CA LEU A 104 2.23 -5.06 15.02
C LEU A 104 2.09 -6.07 16.16
N ALA A 105 1.38 -7.18 15.93
CA ALA A 105 1.03 -8.12 17.02
C ALA A 105 2.13 -9.11 17.37
N ILE A 106 3.18 -9.25 16.56
CA ILE A 106 4.18 -10.31 16.75
C ILE A 106 5.52 -9.81 17.28
N ALA A 107 5.70 -8.52 17.45
CA ALA A 107 6.91 -7.96 18.04
C ALA A 107 7.00 -8.35 19.51
N GLU A 108 8.16 -8.82 19.94
CA GLU A 108 8.40 -9.22 21.33
C GLU A 108 9.10 -8.13 22.13
N ALA A 109 9.71 -7.18 21.45
CA ALA A 109 10.38 -6.04 22.05
C ALA A 109 10.12 -4.80 21.18
N ASP A 110 11.14 -4.02 20.89
CA ASP A 110 10.99 -2.81 20.08
C ASP A 110 11.24 -3.03 18.59
N GLU A 111 11.43 -4.30 18.19
CA GLU A 111 11.67 -4.60 16.79
C GLU A 111 10.41 -4.39 15.94
N ARG A 112 10.62 -4.04 14.68
CA ARG A 112 9.56 -3.96 13.68
C ARG A 112 9.73 -5.12 12.71
N ILE A 113 8.69 -5.93 12.58
CA ILE A 113 8.72 -7.13 11.74
C ILE A 113 7.76 -6.91 10.57
N GLY A 114 8.27 -7.04 9.35
CA GLY A 114 7.45 -6.83 8.19
C GLY A 114 8.22 -6.98 6.89
N ILE A 115 7.63 -6.44 5.83
CA ILE A 115 8.20 -6.49 4.48
C ILE A 115 8.15 -5.13 3.81
N THR A 116 9.00 -4.95 2.82
CA THR A 116 8.87 -3.89 1.82
C THR A 116 8.88 -4.55 0.46
N MET A 117 7.83 -4.30 -0.33
CA MET A 117 7.69 -4.84 -1.68
C MET A 117 7.64 -3.70 -2.67
N VAL A 118 8.37 -3.85 -3.77
CA VAL A 118 8.34 -2.90 -4.89
C VAL A 118 7.89 -3.64 -6.14
N ARG A 119 6.89 -3.09 -6.83
CA ARG A 119 6.44 -3.57 -8.12
C ARG A 119 6.52 -2.44 -9.14
N HIS A 120 7.00 -2.73 -10.32
CA HIS A 120 6.99 -1.81 -11.45
C HIS A 120 5.87 -2.19 -12.42
N ARG A 121 5.30 -1.20 -13.10
CA ARG A 121 4.31 -1.47 -14.15
C ARG A 121 4.94 -2.31 -15.25
N ARG A 122 4.23 -3.31 -15.68
CA ARG A 122 4.65 -4.24 -16.74
C ARG A 122 3.92 -4.00 -18.04
#